data_f29479d59f77b7d7fb2fb81f3309f677
#
_entry.id   f29479d59f77b7d7fb2fb81f3309f677
#
_cell.length_a   1.000
_cell.length_b   1.000
_cell.length_c   1.000
_cell.angle_alpha   90.00
_cell.angle_beta   90.00
_cell.angle_gamma   90.00
#
_symmetry.space_group_name_H-M   'P 1'
#
loop_
_entity.id
_entity.type
_entity.pdbx_description
1 polymer ?
#
loop_
_entity_poly.entity_id
_entity_poly.type
_entity_poly.pdbx_seq_one_letter_code
_entity_poly.pdbx_strand_id
1 'polypeptide(L)'
;MRVIFILFLYLPYFIFSQNETDYNITINTGEAWDANIFYKKTGTPLRPVIILNSSGEELFHEVWPMQGNDFKINDNNKITFYDLETDGWMVMDSLHNIVDSVYCLNGYVADPHDFIALENGHYIMFAYDQQPYAMDTIVEGGDPEAIVEGLIIQELDADHNLVFEWKSWDHFH
;
A
#
# COMPACT_ATOMS: atom_id res chain seq x y z
N MET A 1 -10.34 10.72 -67.47
CA MET A 1 -9.54 10.44 -66.27
C MET A 1 -10.49 10.41 -65.09
N ARG A 2 -10.82 9.22 -64.60
CA ARG A 2 -11.75 9.06 -63.43
C ARG A 2 -10.88 8.94 -62.19
N VAL A 3 -10.98 9.86 -61.27
CA VAL A 3 -10.34 9.81 -59.97
C VAL A 3 -11.22 9.04 -59.01
N ILE A 4 -10.72 7.90 -58.52
CA ILE A 4 -11.41 7.08 -57.50
C ILE A 4 -10.90 7.60 -56.15
N PHE A 5 -11.78 8.19 -55.34
CA PHE A 5 -11.52 8.50 -53.95
C PHE A 5 -11.80 7.23 -53.11
N ILE A 6 -10.76 6.67 -52.52
CA ILE A 6 -10.91 5.61 -51.51
C ILE A 6 -11.00 6.29 -50.15
N LEU A 7 -12.18 6.24 -49.54
CA LEU A 7 -12.46 6.72 -48.20
C LEU A 7 -12.04 5.61 -47.22
N PHE A 8 -10.91 5.80 -46.49
CA PHE A 8 -10.58 4.93 -45.38
C PHE A 8 -11.44 5.30 -44.17
N LEU A 9 -12.44 4.48 -43.87
CA LEU A 9 -13.17 4.53 -42.62
C LEU A 9 -12.30 3.94 -41.50
N TYR A 10 -11.73 4.81 -40.69
CA TYR A 10 -11.15 4.43 -39.40
C TYR A 10 -12.29 4.08 -38.44
N LEU A 11 -12.57 2.78 -38.27
CA LEU A 11 -13.37 2.30 -37.16
C LEU A 11 -12.47 2.28 -35.90
N PRO A 12 -12.80 3.00 -34.84
CA PRO A 12 -12.08 2.82 -33.57
C PRO A 12 -12.36 1.40 -33.08
N TYR A 13 -11.35 0.57 -33.04
CA TYR A 13 -11.40 -0.68 -32.29
C TYR A 13 -11.51 -0.31 -30.81
N PHE A 14 -12.71 -0.39 -30.26
CA PHE A 14 -12.87 -0.51 -28.82
C PHE A 14 -12.38 -1.90 -28.44
N ILE A 15 -11.16 -1.97 -27.93
CA ILE A 15 -10.70 -3.14 -27.21
C ILE A 15 -11.42 -3.10 -25.88
N PHE A 16 -12.53 -3.84 -25.78
CA PHE A 16 -13.05 -4.23 -24.48
C PHE A 16 -12.00 -5.16 -23.89
N SER A 17 -11.18 -4.66 -22.96
CA SER A 17 -10.48 -5.51 -22.04
C SER A 17 -11.55 -6.30 -21.30
N GLN A 18 -11.67 -7.58 -21.60
CA GLN A 18 -12.35 -8.48 -20.69
C GLN A 18 -11.49 -8.47 -19.43
N ASN A 19 -12.04 -7.93 -18.33
CA ASN A 19 -11.47 -8.13 -17.01
C ASN A 19 -11.52 -9.65 -16.79
N GLU A 20 -10.39 -10.32 -17.05
CA GLU A 20 -10.19 -11.66 -16.54
C GLU A 20 -10.20 -11.51 -15.03
N THR A 21 -11.21 -12.06 -14.37
CA THR A 21 -11.25 -12.16 -12.93
C THR A 21 -10.04 -12.94 -12.47
N ASP A 22 -9.14 -12.27 -11.77
CA ASP A 22 -7.85 -12.82 -11.36
C ASP A 22 -7.96 -13.78 -10.17
N TYR A 23 -9.16 -14.13 -9.79
CA TYR A 23 -9.48 -15.04 -8.67
C TYR A 23 -10.60 -15.99 -9.08
N ASN A 24 -10.67 -17.12 -8.40
CA ASN A 24 -11.69 -18.12 -8.59
C ASN A 24 -12.24 -18.56 -7.22
N ILE A 25 -13.55 -18.41 -7.03
CA ILE A 25 -14.23 -18.92 -5.84
C ILE A 25 -14.39 -20.43 -6.00
N THR A 26 -13.62 -21.20 -5.25
CA THR A 26 -13.64 -22.66 -5.31
C THR A 26 -14.65 -23.30 -4.35
N ILE A 27 -14.98 -22.64 -3.25
CA ILE A 27 -15.94 -23.07 -2.25
C ILE A 27 -16.73 -21.87 -1.75
N ASN A 28 -18.06 -21.93 -1.84
CA ASN A 28 -18.98 -20.99 -1.21
C ASN A 28 -20.13 -21.77 -0.58
N THR A 29 -20.09 -21.97 0.72
CA THR A 29 -21.12 -22.73 1.46
C THR A 29 -22.28 -21.85 1.93
N GLY A 30 -22.21 -20.53 1.73
CA GLY A 30 -23.18 -19.58 2.26
C GLY A 30 -23.04 -19.32 3.77
N GLU A 31 -22.03 -19.90 4.43
CA GLU A 31 -21.72 -19.73 5.86
C GLU A 31 -20.63 -18.66 6.09
N ALA A 32 -20.08 -18.08 5.02
CA ALA A 32 -19.12 -17.00 5.12
C ALA A 32 -19.77 -15.75 5.73
N TRP A 33 -19.03 -15.03 6.55
CA TRP A 33 -19.48 -13.75 7.08
C TRP A 33 -19.71 -12.78 5.93
N ASP A 34 -20.75 -11.94 6.06
CA ASP A 34 -21.01 -10.85 5.11
C ASP A 34 -20.01 -9.72 5.35
N ALA A 35 -18.83 -9.88 4.78
CA ALA A 35 -17.71 -8.95 4.94
C ALA A 35 -17.03 -8.73 3.59
N ASN A 36 -16.42 -7.56 3.43
CA ASN A 36 -15.61 -7.25 2.27
C ASN A 36 -14.20 -7.85 2.41
N ILE A 37 -13.65 -8.30 1.31
CA ILE A 37 -12.31 -8.85 1.19
C ILE A 37 -11.45 -7.81 0.48
N PHE A 38 -10.43 -7.31 1.17
CA PHE A 38 -9.43 -6.42 0.61
C PHE A 38 -8.30 -7.27 0.04
N TYR A 39 -8.02 -7.10 -1.24
CA TYR A 39 -7.12 -7.94 -1.97
C TYR A 39 -6.18 -7.11 -2.84
N LYS A 40 -4.90 -7.51 -2.85
CA LYS A 40 -3.89 -6.97 -3.74
C LYS A 40 -3.32 -8.09 -4.60
N LYS A 41 -3.27 -7.91 -5.90
CA LYS A 41 -2.59 -8.84 -6.79
C LYS A 41 -1.08 -8.58 -6.79
N THR A 42 -0.31 -9.65 -6.63
CA THR A 42 1.17 -9.62 -6.71
C THR A 42 1.65 -10.38 -7.95
N GLY A 43 2.90 -10.13 -8.36
CA GLY A 43 3.52 -10.87 -9.47
C GLY A 43 3.19 -10.37 -10.87
N THR A 44 2.48 -9.26 -10.99
CA THR A 44 2.25 -8.56 -12.27
C THR A 44 2.88 -7.17 -12.24
N PRO A 45 3.25 -6.59 -13.41
CA PRO A 45 3.74 -5.22 -13.47
C PRO A 45 2.73 -4.19 -12.94
N LEU A 46 1.45 -4.46 -13.17
CA LEU A 46 0.32 -3.72 -12.62
C LEU A 46 -0.17 -4.49 -11.40
N ARG A 47 -0.22 -3.85 -10.24
CA ARG A 47 -0.60 -4.46 -8.97
C ARG A 47 -1.94 -3.91 -8.51
N PRO A 48 -3.08 -4.36 -9.08
CA PRO A 48 -4.37 -3.83 -8.72
C PRO A 48 -4.68 -4.07 -7.25
N VAL A 49 -5.37 -3.10 -6.65
CA VAL A 49 -6.05 -3.25 -5.37
C VAL A 49 -7.54 -3.45 -5.65
N ILE A 50 -8.13 -4.43 -5.00
CA ILE A 50 -9.48 -4.91 -5.29
C ILE A 50 -10.23 -5.08 -3.98
N ILE A 51 -11.51 -4.70 -3.97
CA ILE A 51 -12.43 -5.01 -2.88
C ILE A 51 -13.51 -5.92 -3.43
N LEU A 52 -13.68 -7.08 -2.80
CA LEU A 52 -14.73 -8.04 -3.12
C LEU A 52 -15.76 -8.07 -2.00
N ASN A 53 -17.01 -8.32 -2.33
CA ASN A 53 -18.00 -8.71 -1.33
C ASN A 53 -17.90 -10.23 -1.00
N SER A 54 -18.68 -10.69 -0.04
CA SER A 54 -18.74 -12.09 0.38
C SER A 54 -19.17 -13.07 -0.73
N SER A 55 -19.79 -12.57 -1.80
CA SER A 55 -20.18 -13.35 -2.99
C SER A 55 -19.08 -13.39 -4.06
N GLY A 56 -17.99 -12.64 -3.86
CA GLY A 56 -16.89 -12.52 -4.83
C GLY A 56 -17.17 -11.53 -5.97
N GLU A 57 -18.13 -10.65 -5.81
CA GLU A 57 -18.36 -9.55 -6.73
C GLU A 57 -17.39 -8.42 -6.46
N GLU A 58 -16.79 -7.84 -7.50
CA GLU A 58 -15.91 -6.68 -7.36
C GLU A 58 -16.73 -5.43 -7.02
N LEU A 59 -16.45 -4.85 -5.86
CA LEU A 59 -16.98 -3.56 -5.43
C LEU A 59 -16.06 -2.41 -5.82
N PHE A 60 -14.77 -2.68 -5.93
CA PHE A 60 -13.75 -1.71 -6.30
C PHE A 60 -12.58 -2.41 -6.97
N HIS A 61 -12.05 -1.79 -8.03
CA HIS A 61 -10.88 -2.26 -8.75
C HIS A 61 -10.11 -1.06 -9.28
N GLU A 62 -8.89 -0.87 -8.82
CA GLU A 62 -8.03 0.19 -9.30
C GLU A 62 -6.64 -0.36 -9.59
N VAL A 63 -6.08 0.11 -10.69
CA VAL A 63 -4.77 -0.30 -11.17
C VAL A 63 -3.85 0.91 -11.14
N TRP A 64 -2.94 0.91 -10.17
CA TRP A 64 -1.91 1.92 -10.11
C TRP A 64 -0.53 1.29 -10.35
N PRO A 65 0.41 1.93 -11.01
CA PRO A 65 1.76 1.41 -11.12
C PRO A 65 2.43 1.39 -9.73
N MET A 66 3.05 0.25 -9.41
CA MET A 66 3.91 0.04 -8.23
C MET A 66 3.26 0.12 -6.84
N GLN A 67 2.02 -0.33 -6.69
CA GLN A 67 1.28 -0.10 -5.48
C GLN A 67 1.00 -1.24 -4.56
N GLY A 68 0.65 -0.79 -3.42
CA GLY A 68 -0.33 -1.13 -2.45
C GLY A 68 0.04 -2.31 -1.58
N ASN A 69 1.04 -2.17 -0.73
CA ASN A 69 1.14 -3.05 0.41
C ASN A 69 0.09 -2.65 1.45
N ASP A 70 -0.32 -3.60 2.29
CA ASP A 70 -1.24 -3.39 3.41
C ASP A 70 -2.53 -2.64 3.04
N PHE A 71 -3.19 -3.09 1.96
CA PHE A 71 -4.48 -2.55 1.54
C PHE A 71 -5.57 -3.03 2.48
N LYS A 72 -6.09 -2.14 3.33
CA LYS A 72 -7.05 -2.49 4.38
C LYS A 72 -7.95 -1.34 4.77
N ILE A 73 -9.04 -1.67 5.50
CA ILE A 73 -9.85 -0.70 6.23
C ILE A 73 -9.34 -0.60 7.67
N ASN A 74 -9.31 0.61 8.20
CA ASN A 74 -8.92 0.92 9.58
C ASN A 74 -10.15 1.21 10.47
N ASP A 75 -9.96 1.29 11.79
CA ASP A 75 -11.01 1.53 12.77
C ASP A 75 -11.77 2.84 12.56
N ASN A 76 -11.14 3.84 11.96
CA ASN A 76 -11.77 5.11 11.57
C ASN A 76 -12.57 5.04 10.25
N ASN A 77 -12.79 3.84 9.70
CA ASN A 77 -13.42 3.57 8.40
C ASN A 77 -12.69 4.18 7.19
N LYS A 78 -11.42 4.54 7.33
CA LYS A 78 -10.57 4.90 6.20
C LYS A 78 -9.92 3.65 5.62
N ILE A 79 -9.82 3.64 4.30
CA ILE A 79 -9.07 2.60 3.58
C ILE A 79 -7.67 3.13 3.37
N THR A 80 -6.66 2.31 3.61
CA THR A 80 -5.26 2.70 3.46
C THR A 80 -4.48 1.71 2.64
N PHE A 81 -3.42 2.19 1.99
CA PHE A 81 -2.43 1.38 1.30
C PHE A 81 -1.12 2.15 1.18
N TYR A 82 -0.02 1.42 1.09
CA TYR A 82 1.29 2.03 0.84
C TYR A 82 1.54 2.22 -0.65
N ASP A 83 1.95 3.41 -1.05
CA ASP A 83 2.36 3.73 -2.41
C ASP A 83 3.89 3.69 -2.54
N LEU A 84 4.40 2.70 -3.29
CA LEU A 84 5.82 2.50 -3.53
C LEU A 84 6.46 3.58 -4.45
N GLU A 85 5.67 4.36 -5.15
CA GLU A 85 6.20 5.44 -6.01
C GLU A 85 6.54 6.68 -5.19
N THR A 86 5.74 6.95 -4.17
CA THR A 86 5.91 8.13 -3.32
C THR A 86 6.52 7.81 -1.96
N ASP A 87 6.72 6.52 -1.62
CA ASP A 87 7.19 6.04 -0.32
C ASP A 87 6.31 6.53 0.84
N GLY A 88 5.00 6.54 0.63
CA GLY A 88 4.02 7.06 1.58
C GLY A 88 2.74 6.25 1.66
N TRP A 89 1.98 6.53 2.71
CA TRP A 89 0.69 5.90 2.96
C TRP A 89 -0.43 6.76 2.40
N MET A 90 -1.24 6.17 1.52
CA MET A 90 -2.44 6.79 0.96
C MET A 90 -3.65 6.47 1.82
N VAL A 91 -4.49 7.46 2.04
CA VAL A 91 -5.73 7.36 2.83
C VAL A 91 -6.92 7.66 1.93
N MET A 92 -7.87 6.74 1.86
CA MET A 92 -9.07 6.87 1.05
C MET A 92 -10.32 6.98 1.93
N ASP A 93 -11.32 7.68 1.43
CA ASP A 93 -12.66 7.70 2.00
C ASP A 93 -13.52 6.49 1.56
N SER A 94 -14.75 6.40 2.05
CA SER A 94 -15.70 5.35 1.70
C SER A 94 -16.19 5.40 0.25
N LEU A 95 -15.88 6.47 -0.49
CA LEU A 95 -16.17 6.61 -1.91
C LEU A 95 -14.93 6.29 -2.77
N HIS A 96 -13.88 5.79 -2.12
CA HIS A 96 -12.58 5.44 -2.72
C HIS A 96 -11.81 6.63 -3.31
N ASN A 97 -12.07 7.85 -2.85
CA ASN A 97 -11.22 8.98 -3.19
C ASN A 97 -10.02 9.04 -2.26
N ILE A 98 -8.83 9.30 -2.79
CA ILE A 98 -7.67 9.62 -1.95
C ILE A 98 -7.94 11.00 -1.32
N VAL A 99 -7.98 11.03 0.01
CA VAL A 99 -8.29 12.22 0.80
C VAL A 99 -7.09 12.71 1.59
N ASP A 100 -6.06 11.87 1.74
CA ASP A 100 -4.84 12.21 2.44
C ASP A 100 -3.66 11.35 1.98
N SER A 101 -2.43 11.83 2.28
CA SER A 101 -1.19 11.10 2.08
C SER A 101 -0.23 11.37 3.25
N VAL A 102 0.24 10.32 3.90
CA VAL A 102 0.98 10.39 5.17
C VAL A 102 2.39 9.86 4.98
N TYR A 103 3.38 10.59 5.45
CA TYR A 103 4.79 10.27 5.31
C TYR A 103 5.49 10.30 6.67
N CYS A 104 6.51 9.48 6.84
CA CYS A 104 7.40 9.61 7.99
C CYS A 104 8.09 10.97 8.00
N LEU A 105 8.32 11.49 9.17
CA LEU A 105 9.06 12.73 9.39
C LEU A 105 10.53 12.46 9.70
N ASN A 106 11.30 13.54 9.89
CA ASN A 106 12.71 13.51 10.25
C ASN A 106 13.63 12.81 9.23
N GLY A 107 13.18 12.71 7.96
CA GLY A 107 13.96 12.12 6.87
C GLY A 107 13.87 10.60 6.77
N TYR A 108 13.02 9.96 7.57
CA TYR A 108 12.78 8.53 7.47
C TYR A 108 11.80 8.21 6.33
N VAL A 109 11.97 7.02 5.74
CA VAL A 109 11.05 6.45 4.77
C VAL A 109 10.15 5.44 5.48
N ALA A 110 8.84 5.55 5.26
CA ALA A 110 7.88 4.66 5.91
C ALA A 110 8.06 3.21 5.43
N ASP A 111 7.97 2.26 6.36
CA ASP A 111 7.92 0.84 6.04
C ASP A 111 6.56 0.47 5.40
N PRO A 112 6.54 -0.37 4.33
CA PRO A 112 5.32 -0.66 3.59
C PRO A 112 4.47 -1.78 4.20
N HIS A 113 4.79 -2.30 5.39
CA HIS A 113 4.16 -3.50 5.91
C HIS A 113 2.99 -3.25 6.85
N ASP A 114 2.97 -2.14 7.60
CA ASP A 114 1.85 -1.84 8.48
C ASP A 114 1.69 -0.34 8.75
N PHE A 115 0.44 0.08 8.89
CA PHE A 115 0.01 1.44 9.14
C PHE A 115 -1.32 1.44 9.87
N ILE A 116 -1.50 2.31 10.83
CA ILE A 116 -2.74 2.41 11.59
C ILE A 116 -3.26 3.84 11.50
N ALA A 117 -4.48 3.99 10.98
CA ALA A 117 -5.25 5.23 11.08
C ALA A 117 -6.22 5.11 12.25
N LEU A 118 -5.97 5.87 13.32
CA LEU A 118 -6.73 5.82 14.57
C LEU A 118 -8.05 6.59 14.46
N GLU A 119 -9.02 6.27 15.32
CA GLU A 119 -10.32 6.94 15.39
C GLU A 119 -10.22 8.47 15.65
N ASN A 120 -9.18 8.89 16.38
CA ASN A 120 -8.93 10.31 16.67
C ASN A 120 -8.29 11.07 15.51
N GLY A 121 -8.05 10.40 14.36
CA GLY A 121 -7.42 10.96 13.17
C GLY A 121 -5.89 10.92 13.19
N HIS A 122 -5.27 10.34 14.23
CA HIS A 122 -3.83 10.15 14.25
C HIS A 122 -3.40 8.94 13.39
N TYR A 123 -2.14 8.92 13.05
CA TYR A 123 -1.52 7.89 12.22
C TYR A 123 -0.31 7.30 12.92
N ILE A 124 -0.20 5.98 12.95
CA ILE A 124 0.98 5.27 13.46
C ILE A 124 1.63 4.51 12.31
N MET A 125 2.94 4.63 12.19
CA MET A 125 3.72 3.97 11.15
C MET A 125 5.11 3.60 11.62
N PHE A 126 5.72 2.67 10.89
CA PHE A 126 7.08 2.25 11.08
C PHE A 126 8.02 2.87 10.04
N ALA A 127 9.29 2.99 10.42
CA ALA A 127 10.40 3.28 9.54
C ALA A 127 11.66 2.59 10.06
N TYR A 128 12.72 2.60 9.27
CA TYR A 128 14.00 2.05 9.66
C TYR A 128 15.10 3.10 9.59
N ASP A 129 16.04 2.99 10.54
CA ASP A 129 17.24 3.81 10.62
C ASP A 129 18.47 2.89 10.55
N GLN A 130 19.13 2.91 9.41
CA GLN A 130 20.32 2.11 9.15
C GLN A 130 21.57 2.85 9.60
N GLN A 131 22.32 2.27 10.54
CA GLN A 131 23.55 2.85 11.06
C GLN A 131 24.72 1.86 11.01
N PRO A 132 25.96 2.34 10.78
CA PRO A 132 27.13 1.51 10.93
C PRO A 132 27.34 1.15 12.40
N TYR A 133 27.61 -0.12 12.67
CA TYR A 133 27.84 -0.62 14.03
C TYR A 133 28.95 -1.67 14.04
N ALA A 134 29.86 -1.56 15.00
CA ALA A 134 30.98 -2.49 15.17
C ALA A 134 30.51 -3.80 15.84
N MET A 135 29.94 -4.70 15.04
CA MET A 135 29.35 -5.97 15.52
C MET A 135 30.42 -6.93 16.10
N ASP A 136 31.67 -6.77 15.76
CA ASP A 136 32.80 -7.52 16.36
C ASP A 136 32.99 -7.22 17.87
N THR A 137 32.45 -6.10 18.36
CA THR A 137 32.45 -5.78 19.81
C THR A 137 31.29 -6.49 20.54
N ILE A 138 30.27 -7.00 19.82
CA ILE A 138 29.10 -7.63 20.39
C ILE A 138 29.14 -9.15 20.24
N VAL A 139 29.57 -9.65 19.08
CA VAL A 139 29.62 -11.08 18.80
C VAL A 139 30.97 -11.45 18.16
N GLU A 140 31.57 -12.55 18.59
CA GLU A 140 32.81 -13.05 18.02
C GLU A 140 32.65 -13.35 16.52
N GLY A 141 33.51 -12.75 15.70
CA GLY A 141 33.46 -12.85 14.26
C GLY A 141 32.42 -11.92 13.59
N GLY A 142 31.86 -10.98 14.35
CA GLY A 142 31.02 -9.91 13.81
C GLY A 142 31.78 -8.98 12.85
N ASP A 143 31.10 -8.39 11.91
CA ASP A 143 31.67 -7.41 11.00
C ASP A 143 31.87 -6.06 11.73
N PRO A 144 33.07 -5.48 11.78
CA PRO A 144 33.31 -4.18 12.41
C PRO A 144 32.65 -3.00 11.67
N GLU A 145 32.22 -3.20 10.43
CA GLU A 145 31.54 -2.19 9.60
C GLU A 145 30.13 -2.63 9.21
N ALA A 146 29.48 -3.47 10.02
CA ALA A 146 28.11 -3.92 9.77
C ALA A 146 27.16 -2.73 9.69
N ILE A 147 26.22 -2.79 8.74
CA ILE A 147 25.06 -1.90 8.75
C ILE A 147 23.94 -2.60 9.51
N VAL A 148 23.55 -1.99 10.63
CA VAL A 148 22.50 -2.50 11.50
C VAL A 148 21.26 -1.62 11.35
N GLU A 149 20.10 -2.26 11.23
CA GLU A 149 18.84 -1.60 11.04
C GLU A 149 18.09 -1.45 12.37
N GLY A 150 17.87 -0.21 12.76
CA GLY A 150 17.06 0.14 13.92
C GLY A 150 15.63 0.43 13.52
N LEU A 151 14.67 0.09 14.37
CA LEU A 151 13.25 0.36 14.18
C LEU A 151 12.90 1.76 14.70
N ILE A 152 12.11 2.48 13.94
CA ILE A 152 11.46 3.75 14.29
C ILE A 152 9.96 3.55 14.33
N ILE A 153 9.30 4.09 15.33
CA ILE A 153 7.85 4.21 15.41
C ILE A 153 7.50 5.67 15.49
N GLN A 154 6.65 6.16 14.60
CA GLN A 154 6.13 7.52 14.65
C GLN A 154 4.61 7.53 14.78
N GLU A 155 4.10 8.43 15.62
CA GLU A 155 2.69 8.82 15.65
C GLU A 155 2.58 10.28 15.22
N LEU A 156 1.75 10.54 14.22
CA LEU A 156 1.41 11.88 13.74
C LEU A 156 -0.02 12.20 14.10
N ASP A 157 -0.30 13.47 14.41
CA ASP A 157 -1.67 13.95 14.53
C ASP A 157 -2.36 14.14 13.16
N ALA A 158 -3.63 14.57 13.18
CA ALA A 158 -4.42 14.79 11.96
C ALA A 158 -3.89 15.92 11.07
N ASP A 159 -3.04 16.79 11.59
CA ASP A 159 -2.35 17.87 10.86
C ASP A 159 -0.93 17.45 10.45
N HIS A 160 -0.58 16.17 10.60
CA HIS A 160 0.72 15.56 10.33
C HIS A 160 1.87 16.09 11.21
N ASN A 161 1.58 16.63 12.40
CA ASN A 161 2.63 16.96 13.35
C ASN A 161 3.05 15.71 14.12
N LEU A 162 4.35 15.58 14.36
CA LEU A 162 4.90 14.49 15.17
C LEU A 162 4.49 14.65 16.64
N VAL A 163 3.73 13.70 17.16
CA VAL A 163 3.30 13.67 18.57
C VAL A 163 4.06 12.64 19.38
N PHE A 164 4.58 11.60 18.72
CA PHE A 164 5.41 10.57 19.36
C PHE A 164 6.43 10.02 18.37
N GLU A 165 7.65 9.78 18.86
CA GLU A 165 8.69 9.04 18.14
C GLU A 165 9.43 8.14 19.13
N TRP A 166 9.58 6.88 18.75
CA TRP A 166 10.41 5.91 19.46
C TRP A 166 11.44 5.33 18.52
N LYS A 167 12.68 5.22 19.01
CA LYS A 167 13.83 4.69 18.27
C LYS A 167 14.45 3.54 19.01
N SER A 168 14.62 2.40 18.36
CA SER A 168 15.30 1.26 19.00
C SER A 168 16.72 1.58 19.43
N TRP A 169 17.44 2.44 18.69
CA TRP A 169 18.78 2.87 19.02
C TRP A 169 18.92 3.59 20.38
N ASP A 170 17.86 4.16 20.90
CA ASP A 170 17.83 4.81 22.20
C ASP A 170 17.68 3.81 23.37
N HIS A 171 17.37 2.54 23.07
CA HIS A 171 16.98 1.53 24.06
C HIS A 171 17.83 0.25 24.04
N PHE A 172 18.48 -0.05 22.93
CA PHE A 172 19.28 -1.27 22.74
C PHE A 172 20.73 -0.87 22.41
N HIS A 173 21.67 -1.35 23.25
CA HIS A 173 23.10 -1.11 23.13
C HIS A 173 23.87 -2.42 23.10
#